data_0c7f3bd3ea2ddd449f2806cbc9f2dd3c
#
_entry.id   0c7f3bd3ea2ddd449f2806cbc9f2dd3c
#
_cell.length_a   1.000
_cell.length_b   1.000
_cell.length_c   1.000
_cell.angle_alpha   90.00
_cell.angle_beta   90.00
_cell.angle_gamma   90.00
#
_symmetry.space_group_name_H-M   'P 1'
#
loop_
_entity.id
_entity.type
_entity.pdbx_description
1 polymer ?
#
loop_
_entity_poly.entity_id
_entity_poly.type
_entity_poly.pdbx_seq_one_letter_code
_entity_poly.pdbx_strand_id
1 'polypeptide(L)'
;MPQKLTESSVKAIEAPKAGATTIWDSKITGFGVRVFAPTGRRPQGARSFFMNYRVNGRERRYTIGSFPEWSAEAARNEAKELRRRIDRGEDPASEKRERREAPTVADLAERYRIEHLPKKAKSSQTNDWQMIQNEILPRLGSRKVADVHHGDIEALHRDITANGKPIRANRVLAVASKMFSLALRPTEGEQAPWRDHAQGNPCKGVERNPEEGHERFFSEAELAALSDALAAYGPTPAANCIRFIMLTGCRPGEAMSATWEQFEIEPGFWVKPSAHTKQRKIHKAPIGPAAIEFLDRIRIDRETTPRHRRSNFVFPGQLSGQPLKQLHSTWGEVAGTATVSLWAESRDPKIAALVADLEKGFGRHPTMAECKAIAEQRGMKLPAGLSDARIYDLRHTFASIGAGGGLSLLIIGRLLGHTQARTTQRYSHLADDPLREAAARIATQIAGAGKSKPNVVSLSKRGDAA
;
A
#
# COMPACT_ATOMS: atom_id res chain seq x y z
N MET A 1 7.80 66.70 0.31
CA MET A 1 8.81 66.76 1.38
C MET A 1 8.58 65.64 2.40
N PRO A 2 9.59 65.11 3.07
CA PRO A 2 9.38 64.14 4.13
C PRO A 2 8.59 64.73 5.29
N GLN A 3 7.56 64.00 5.80
CA GLN A 3 6.75 64.44 6.93
C GLN A 3 6.64 63.31 7.97
N LYS A 4 6.40 63.67 9.25
CA LYS A 4 6.19 62.66 10.29
C LYS A 4 4.86 61.93 10.00
N LEU A 5 4.98 60.63 9.66
CA LEU A 5 3.80 59.82 9.43
C LEU A 5 3.12 59.50 10.76
N THR A 6 1.95 60.08 11.01
CA THR A 6 1.07 59.80 12.13
C THR A 6 -0.21 59.17 11.59
N GLU A 7 -1.03 58.60 12.44
CA GLU A 7 -2.29 58.01 12.02
C GLU A 7 -3.23 59.02 11.36
N SER A 8 -3.29 60.22 11.94
CA SER A 8 -4.09 61.36 11.40
C SER A 8 -3.49 61.82 10.06
N SER A 9 -2.16 61.96 9.96
CA SER A 9 -1.56 62.42 8.69
C SER A 9 -1.75 61.37 7.56
N VAL A 10 -1.63 60.08 7.86
CA VAL A 10 -1.81 58.99 6.87
C VAL A 10 -3.26 58.94 6.41
N LYS A 11 -4.22 59.11 7.33
CA LYS A 11 -5.64 59.18 7.00
C LYS A 11 -6.02 60.38 6.12
N ALA A 12 -5.37 61.51 6.36
CA ALA A 12 -5.61 62.78 5.64
C ALA A 12 -5.00 62.83 4.22
N ILE A 13 -4.16 61.85 3.84
CA ILE A 13 -3.55 61.83 2.50
C ILE A 13 -4.66 61.55 1.47
N GLU A 14 -4.83 62.47 0.54
CA GLU A 14 -5.72 62.26 -0.59
C GLU A 14 -5.14 61.21 -1.55
N ALA A 15 -6.01 60.32 -2.00
CA ALA A 15 -5.67 59.31 -2.98
C ALA A 15 -5.46 59.97 -4.37
N PRO A 16 -4.45 59.63 -5.12
CA PRO A 16 -4.25 60.15 -6.47
C PRO A 16 -5.34 59.67 -7.41
N LYS A 17 -5.66 60.47 -8.44
CA LYS A 17 -6.68 60.09 -9.45
C LYS A 17 -6.29 58.84 -10.25
N ALA A 18 -4.98 58.62 -10.43
CA ALA A 18 -4.44 57.44 -11.11
C ALA A 18 -3.04 57.09 -10.54
N GLY A 19 -2.70 55.81 -10.58
CA GLY A 19 -1.39 55.30 -10.13
C GLY A 19 -1.21 55.31 -8.61
N ALA A 20 -0.06 55.74 -8.12
CA ALA A 20 0.20 55.79 -6.68
C ALA A 20 1.16 56.94 -6.32
N THR A 21 0.92 57.57 -5.18
CA THR A 21 1.79 58.62 -4.59
C THR A 21 2.55 58.03 -3.40
N THR A 22 3.83 58.44 -3.24
CA THR A 22 4.67 57.99 -2.13
C THR A 22 5.00 59.19 -1.23
N ILE A 23 4.81 59.03 0.07
CA ILE A 23 5.14 59.99 1.10
C ILE A 23 6.14 59.35 2.06
N TRP A 24 7.27 60.03 2.28
CA TRP A 24 8.36 59.56 3.09
C TRP A 24 8.25 60.07 4.53
N ASP A 25 8.63 59.20 5.48
CA ASP A 25 8.71 59.59 6.89
C ASP A 25 9.96 60.46 7.13
N SER A 26 9.79 61.51 7.95
CA SER A 26 10.88 62.41 8.28
C SER A 26 11.86 61.86 9.33
N LYS A 27 11.50 60.76 10.04
CA LYS A 27 12.29 60.22 11.15
C LYS A 27 13.11 59.00 10.78
N ILE A 28 12.65 58.22 9.80
CA ILE A 28 13.34 56.98 9.38
C ILE A 28 13.55 57.02 7.88
N THR A 29 14.84 57.10 7.50
CA THR A 29 15.27 57.09 6.10
C THR A 29 14.80 55.81 5.39
N GLY A 30 14.11 55.95 4.27
CA GLY A 30 13.59 54.83 3.48
C GLY A 30 12.21 54.30 3.93
N PHE A 31 11.70 54.72 5.09
CA PHE A 31 10.35 54.42 5.49
C PHE A 31 9.35 55.37 4.86
N GLY A 32 8.24 54.84 4.39
CA GLY A 32 7.18 55.66 3.76
C GLY A 32 5.86 54.92 3.67
N VAL A 33 4.86 55.70 3.22
CA VAL A 33 3.51 55.16 2.87
C VAL A 33 3.26 55.43 1.39
N ARG A 34 2.76 54.40 0.70
CA ARG A 34 2.33 54.47 -0.68
C ARG A 34 0.81 54.47 -0.70
N VAL A 35 0.25 55.48 -1.32
CA VAL A 35 -1.21 55.66 -1.47
C VAL A 35 -1.59 55.43 -2.91
N PHE A 36 -2.47 54.47 -3.12
CA PHE A 36 -2.89 54.06 -4.45
C PHE A 36 -4.22 54.71 -4.82
N ALA A 37 -4.43 54.92 -6.12
CA ALA A 37 -5.68 55.39 -6.65
C ALA A 37 -6.87 54.52 -6.22
N PRO A 38 -8.09 55.11 -6.09
CA PRO A 38 -9.31 54.35 -5.82
C PRO A 38 -9.56 53.24 -6.85
N THR A 39 -10.11 52.13 -6.36
CA THR A 39 -10.58 51.02 -7.21
C THR A 39 -11.99 50.62 -6.79
N GLY A 40 -12.74 49.90 -7.63
CA GLY A 40 -14.09 49.43 -7.29
C GLY A 40 -14.16 48.64 -5.97
N ARG A 41 -13.10 47.97 -5.60
CA ARG A 41 -13.01 47.25 -4.31
C ARG A 41 -12.51 48.11 -3.16
N ARG A 42 -11.86 49.24 -3.42
CA ARG A 42 -11.30 50.16 -2.43
C ARG A 42 -11.56 51.63 -2.86
N PRO A 43 -12.77 52.14 -2.65
CA PRO A 43 -13.20 53.47 -3.12
C PRO A 43 -12.36 54.62 -2.57
N GLN A 44 -11.77 54.48 -1.38
CA GLN A 44 -10.91 55.49 -0.76
C GLN A 44 -9.39 55.30 -1.08
N GLY A 45 -9.07 54.40 -2.03
CA GLY A 45 -7.73 54.01 -2.30
C GLY A 45 -7.11 53.10 -1.21
N ALA A 46 -5.95 52.57 -1.47
CA ALA A 46 -5.23 51.75 -0.51
C ALA A 46 -3.99 52.51 -0.02
N ARG A 47 -3.64 52.35 1.26
CA ARG A 47 -2.42 52.93 1.85
C ARG A 47 -1.57 51.80 2.36
N SER A 48 -0.30 51.71 1.91
CA SER A 48 0.60 50.63 2.28
C SER A 48 1.93 51.19 2.77
N PHE A 49 2.30 50.81 3.99
CA PHE A 49 3.61 51.12 4.56
C PHE A 49 4.68 50.24 3.97
N PHE A 50 5.87 50.83 3.73
CA PHE A 50 6.97 50.10 3.16
C PHE A 50 8.34 50.68 3.65
N MET A 51 9.37 49.88 3.50
CA MET A 51 10.77 50.26 3.72
C MET A 51 11.54 50.10 2.42
N ASN A 52 12.11 51.21 1.88
CA ASN A 52 13.08 51.17 0.79
C ASN A 52 14.50 51.16 1.36
N TYR A 53 15.35 50.35 0.79
CA TYR A 53 16.74 50.23 1.20
C TYR A 53 17.59 49.75 0.04
N ARG A 54 18.92 49.87 0.18
CA ARG A 54 19.88 49.36 -0.78
C ARG A 54 20.75 48.29 -0.13
N VAL A 55 20.85 47.16 -0.77
CA VAL A 55 21.70 46.03 -0.36
C VAL A 55 22.42 45.47 -1.59
N ASN A 56 23.71 45.20 -1.48
CA ASN A 56 24.56 44.72 -2.59
C ASN A 56 24.38 45.55 -3.88
N GLY A 57 24.31 46.91 -3.76
CA GLY A 57 24.18 47.82 -4.89
C GLY A 57 22.77 47.91 -5.50
N ARG A 58 21.82 47.08 -5.07
CA ARG A 58 20.45 47.03 -5.60
C ARG A 58 19.43 47.67 -4.65
N GLU A 59 18.50 48.46 -5.22
CA GLU A 59 17.40 49.00 -4.46
C GLU A 59 16.33 47.95 -4.23
N ARG A 60 15.84 47.84 -3.02
CA ARG A 60 14.81 46.90 -2.57
C ARG A 60 13.70 47.65 -1.85
N ARG A 61 12.46 47.09 -1.97
CA ARG A 61 11.30 47.56 -1.21
C ARG A 61 10.68 46.43 -0.43
N TYR A 62 10.60 46.61 0.86
CA TYR A 62 9.88 45.69 1.76
C TYR A 62 8.52 46.31 2.12
N THR A 63 7.41 45.65 1.76
CA THR A 63 6.07 46.06 2.19
C THR A 63 5.83 45.54 3.61
N ILE A 64 5.58 46.50 4.54
CA ILE A 64 5.32 46.22 5.96
C ILE A 64 3.86 45.76 6.13
N GLY A 65 2.90 46.58 5.71
CA GLY A 65 1.48 46.28 5.80
C GLY A 65 0.60 47.40 5.33
N SER A 66 -0.71 47.21 5.38
CA SER A 66 -1.72 48.20 4.93
C SER A 66 -2.31 48.92 6.12
N PHE A 67 -2.65 50.21 5.92
CA PHE A 67 -3.50 50.98 6.82
C PHE A 67 -4.99 50.65 6.51
N PRO A 68 -5.86 50.52 7.50
CA PRO A 68 -5.67 50.76 8.95
C PRO A 68 -5.18 49.54 9.76
N GLU A 69 -5.03 48.34 9.16
CA GLU A 69 -4.61 47.11 9.87
C GLU A 69 -3.25 47.30 10.57
N TRP A 70 -2.39 48.13 9.99
CA TRP A 70 -1.16 48.60 10.61
C TRP A 70 -1.32 50.10 10.96
N SER A 71 -1.12 50.43 12.24
CA SER A 71 -1.00 51.84 12.64
C SER A 71 0.33 52.43 12.15
N ALA A 72 0.40 53.75 11.98
CA ALA A 72 1.63 54.41 11.56
C ALA A 72 2.78 54.22 12.57
N GLU A 73 2.46 54.05 13.85
CA GLU A 73 3.43 53.79 14.91
C GLU A 73 3.98 52.36 14.84
N ALA A 74 3.09 51.38 14.71
CA ALA A 74 3.46 49.96 14.56
C ALA A 74 4.35 49.75 13.31
N ALA A 75 3.95 50.37 12.16
CA ALA A 75 4.73 50.31 10.93
C ALA A 75 6.10 50.97 11.07
N ARG A 76 6.19 52.07 11.85
CA ARG A 76 7.47 52.72 12.12
C ARG A 76 8.37 51.86 13.01
N ASN A 77 7.84 51.15 14.01
CA ASN A 77 8.60 50.31 14.86
C ASN A 77 9.16 49.12 14.07
N GLU A 78 8.33 48.52 13.20
CA GLU A 78 8.77 47.49 12.25
C GLU A 78 9.88 48.02 11.30
N ALA A 79 9.72 49.25 10.78
CA ALA A 79 10.72 49.84 9.92
C ALA A 79 12.07 50.02 10.64
N LYS A 80 12.07 50.35 11.96
CA LYS A 80 13.31 50.42 12.76
C LYS A 80 13.99 49.05 12.87
N GLU A 81 13.21 48.01 13.09
CA GLU A 81 13.72 46.64 13.19
C GLU A 81 14.28 46.15 11.85
N LEU A 82 13.55 46.39 10.76
CA LEU A 82 14.03 46.12 9.41
C LEU A 82 15.35 46.87 9.13
N ARG A 83 15.46 48.15 9.57
CA ARG A 83 16.70 48.92 9.40
C ARG A 83 17.89 48.29 10.11
N ARG A 84 17.72 47.81 11.35
CA ARG A 84 18.77 47.10 12.09
C ARG A 84 19.22 45.83 11.39
N ARG A 85 18.29 45.09 10.80
CA ARG A 85 18.57 43.87 10.03
C ARG A 85 19.38 44.20 8.76
N ILE A 86 18.96 45.23 8.03
CA ILE A 86 19.66 45.73 6.84
C ILE A 86 21.06 46.19 7.15
N ASP A 87 21.26 46.94 8.27
CA ASP A 87 22.56 47.40 8.70
C ASP A 87 23.53 46.28 9.10
N ARG A 88 22.97 45.09 9.43
CA ARG A 88 23.73 43.82 9.60
C ARG A 88 24.04 43.11 8.29
N GLY A 89 23.59 43.63 7.14
CA GLY A 89 23.80 43.02 5.83
C GLY A 89 22.71 42.04 5.38
N GLU A 90 21.61 41.93 6.11
CA GLU A 90 20.47 41.06 5.73
C GLU A 90 19.66 41.70 4.61
N ASP A 91 18.97 40.86 3.78
CA ASP A 91 18.00 41.33 2.77
C ASP A 91 16.57 40.79 3.08
N PRO A 92 15.83 41.50 3.95
CA PRO A 92 14.49 41.06 4.37
C PRO A 92 13.48 40.88 3.21
N ALA A 93 13.62 41.65 2.11
CA ALA A 93 12.74 41.52 0.96
C ALA A 93 13.06 40.26 0.16
N SER A 94 14.32 39.85 0.05
CA SER A 94 14.70 38.58 -0.58
C SER A 94 14.22 37.41 0.25
N GLU A 95 14.47 37.40 1.54
CA GLU A 95 14.00 36.34 2.46
C GLU A 95 12.47 36.13 2.38
N LYS A 96 11.70 37.27 2.39
CA LYS A 96 10.22 37.21 2.27
C LYS A 96 9.80 36.61 0.93
N ARG A 97 10.52 36.95 -0.15
CA ARG A 97 10.28 36.40 -1.48
C ARG A 97 10.63 34.91 -1.53
N GLU A 98 11.81 34.54 -1.06
CA GLU A 98 12.28 33.13 -1.00
C GLU A 98 11.32 32.27 -0.19
N ARG A 99 10.87 32.77 0.99
CA ARG A 99 9.88 32.06 1.79
C ARG A 99 8.54 31.89 1.07
N ARG A 100 8.11 32.91 0.29
CA ARG A 100 6.88 32.82 -0.50
C ARG A 100 7.02 31.82 -1.65
N GLU A 101 8.18 31.80 -2.31
CA GLU A 101 8.51 30.97 -3.45
C GLU A 101 9.00 29.57 -3.03
N ALA A 102 9.34 29.36 -1.76
CA ALA A 102 9.75 28.07 -1.23
C ALA A 102 8.75 26.95 -1.58
N PRO A 103 9.25 25.74 -1.89
CA PRO A 103 8.41 24.63 -2.34
C PRO A 103 7.41 24.17 -1.27
N THR A 104 6.23 23.83 -1.72
CA THR A 104 5.14 23.27 -0.91
C THR A 104 5.20 21.74 -0.87
N VAL A 105 4.42 21.13 0.01
CA VAL A 105 4.25 19.66 0.02
C VAL A 105 3.57 19.19 -1.28
N ALA A 106 2.76 20.02 -1.94
CA ALA A 106 2.21 19.70 -3.26
C ALA A 106 3.31 19.62 -4.33
N ASP A 107 4.27 20.56 -4.32
CA ASP A 107 5.44 20.52 -5.19
C ASP A 107 6.29 19.26 -4.89
N LEU A 108 6.45 18.92 -3.62
CA LEU A 108 7.16 17.70 -3.20
C LEU A 108 6.46 16.42 -3.64
N ALA A 109 5.14 16.40 -3.65
CA ALA A 109 4.36 15.28 -4.18
C ALA A 109 4.58 15.10 -5.68
N GLU A 110 4.64 16.21 -6.42
CA GLU A 110 4.93 16.17 -7.86
C GLU A 110 6.37 15.71 -8.13
N ARG A 111 7.34 16.18 -7.36
CA ARG A 111 8.72 15.68 -7.39
C ARG A 111 8.78 14.17 -7.13
N TYR A 112 8.05 13.67 -6.13
CA TYR A 112 7.94 12.25 -5.85
C TYR A 112 7.35 11.48 -7.04
N ARG A 113 6.33 12.05 -7.70
CA ARG A 113 5.69 11.46 -8.88
C ARG A 113 6.67 11.29 -10.04
N ILE A 114 7.53 12.28 -10.26
CA ILE A 114 8.49 12.29 -11.37
C ILE A 114 9.74 11.45 -11.04
N GLU A 115 10.36 11.64 -9.87
CA GLU A 115 11.66 11.04 -9.55
C GLU A 115 11.58 9.63 -8.97
N HIS A 116 10.49 9.29 -8.27
CA HIS A 116 10.40 8.05 -7.49
C HIS A 116 9.36 7.05 -7.98
N LEU A 117 8.15 7.49 -8.30
CA LEU A 117 7.08 6.57 -8.72
C LEU A 117 7.47 5.71 -9.94
N PRO A 118 8.14 6.21 -11.01
CA PRO A 118 8.48 5.40 -12.17
C PRO A 118 9.39 4.19 -11.84
N LYS A 119 10.11 4.24 -10.71
CA LYS A 119 10.99 3.15 -10.24
C LYS A 119 10.21 2.02 -9.57
N LYS A 120 8.92 2.20 -9.29
CA LYS A 120 8.03 1.22 -8.63
C LYS A 120 7.20 0.43 -9.63
N ALA A 121 6.64 -0.70 -9.19
CA ALA A 121 5.65 -1.44 -9.99
C ALA A 121 4.36 -0.59 -10.18
N LYS A 122 3.68 -0.73 -11.31
CA LYS A 122 2.48 0.07 -11.65
C LYS A 122 1.42 0.09 -10.54
N SER A 123 1.12 -1.05 -9.94
CA SER A 123 0.18 -1.13 -8.81
C SER A 123 0.62 -0.33 -7.60
N SER A 124 1.92 -0.34 -7.29
CA SER A 124 2.49 0.46 -6.21
C SER A 124 2.47 1.95 -6.53
N GLN A 125 2.70 2.33 -7.79
CA GLN A 125 2.57 3.72 -8.24
C GLN A 125 1.16 4.25 -7.98
N THR A 126 0.14 3.50 -8.40
CA THR A 126 -1.27 3.87 -8.21
C THR A 126 -1.61 3.98 -6.72
N ASN A 127 -1.21 3.00 -5.90
CA ASN A 127 -1.49 3.01 -4.47
C ASN A 127 -0.81 4.17 -3.74
N ASP A 128 0.47 4.43 -4.01
CA ASP A 128 1.18 5.56 -3.40
C ASP A 128 0.53 6.89 -3.80
N TRP A 129 0.20 7.04 -5.09
CA TRP A 129 -0.41 8.27 -5.59
C TRP A 129 -1.78 8.52 -4.95
N GLN A 130 -2.60 7.48 -4.83
CA GLN A 130 -3.88 7.58 -4.09
C GLN A 130 -3.68 7.97 -2.63
N MET A 131 -2.63 7.46 -1.96
CA MET A 131 -2.32 7.87 -0.58
C MET A 131 -1.92 9.34 -0.50
N ILE A 132 -1.14 9.82 -1.46
CA ILE A 132 -0.74 11.22 -1.54
C ILE A 132 -1.96 12.11 -1.76
N GLN A 133 -2.79 11.80 -2.77
CA GLN A 133 -3.94 12.61 -3.14
C GLN A 133 -5.03 12.64 -2.06
N ASN A 134 -5.31 11.52 -1.43
CA ASN A 134 -6.46 11.40 -0.55
C ASN A 134 -6.14 11.69 0.93
N GLU A 135 -4.88 11.54 1.34
CA GLU A 135 -4.52 11.67 2.75
C GLU A 135 -3.52 12.80 3.02
N ILE A 136 -2.45 12.93 2.18
CA ILE A 136 -1.36 13.88 2.43
C ILE A 136 -1.72 15.28 1.93
N LEU A 137 -2.08 15.41 0.65
CA LEU A 137 -2.34 16.71 0.03
C LEU A 137 -3.50 17.49 0.67
N PRO A 138 -4.62 16.89 1.06
CA PRO A 138 -5.71 17.64 1.68
C PRO A 138 -5.32 18.33 3.00
N ARG A 139 -4.33 17.77 3.73
CA ARG A 139 -3.92 18.28 5.04
C ARG A 139 -2.65 19.13 5.00
N LEU A 140 -1.70 18.73 4.15
CA LEU A 140 -0.35 19.31 4.14
C LEU A 140 0.01 19.99 2.82
N GLY A 141 -0.76 19.83 1.76
CA GLY A 141 -0.39 20.22 0.39
C GLY A 141 0.03 21.67 0.24
N SER A 142 -0.64 22.62 0.89
CA SER A 142 -0.33 24.04 0.82
C SER A 142 0.80 24.50 1.75
N ARG A 143 1.25 23.64 2.67
CA ARG A 143 2.34 23.98 3.61
C ARG A 143 3.68 23.96 2.91
N LYS A 144 4.59 24.82 3.34
CA LYS A 144 5.98 24.79 2.87
C LYS A 144 6.68 23.55 3.42
N VAL A 145 7.50 22.91 2.59
CA VAL A 145 8.24 21.67 2.96
C VAL A 145 9.09 21.91 4.22
N ALA A 146 9.73 23.09 4.32
CA ALA A 146 10.53 23.47 5.48
C ALA A 146 9.69 23.67 6.75
N ASP A 147 8.42 24.06 6.63
CA ASP A 147 7.54 24.40 7.76
C ASP A 147 6.73 23.19 8.28
N VAL A 148 6.94 21.99 7.72
CA VAL A 148 6.29 20.77 8.23
C VAL A 148 7.13 20.19 9.36
N HIS A 149 6.51 20.05 10.54
CA HIS A 149 7.14 19.51 11.73
C HIS A 149 6.67 18.09 12.06
N HIS A 150 7.36 17.46 13.01
CA HIS A 150 7.01 16.12 13.49
C HIS A 150 5.54 16.01 13.92
N GLY A 151 5.05 16.98 14.70
CA GLY A 151 3.67 17.01 15.18
C GLY A 151 2.61 17.04 14.06
N ASP A 152 2.92 17.61 12.89
CA ASP A 152 1.99 17.63 11.76
C ASP A 152 1.84 16.22 11.14
N ILE A 153 2.95 15.47 11.07
CA ILE A 153 2.94 14.10 10.58
C ILE A 153 2.27 13.15 11.60
N GLU A 154 2.55 13.37 12.88
CA GLU A 154 1.90 12.62 13.96
C GLU A 154 0.38 12.84 13.95
N ALA A 155 -0.07 14.09 13.78
CA ALA A 155 -1.48 14.42 13.65
C ALA A 155 -2.12 13.74 12.42
N LEU A 156 -1.45 13.79 11.25
CA LEU A 156 -1.89 13.08 10.04
C LEU A 156 -2.05 11.58 10.29
N HIS A 157 -1.07 10.95 10.92
CA HIS A 157 -1.09 9.51 11.23
C HIS A 157 -2.23 9.17 12.21
N ARG A 158 -2.38 9.94 13.29
CA ARG A 158 -3.43 9.78 14.29
C ARG A 158 -4.83 9.93 13.69
N ASP A 159 -5.06 10.94 12.86
CA ASP A 159 -6.38 11.18 12.24
C ASP A 159 -6.79 10.02 11.33
N ILE A 160 -5.87 9.46 10.54
CA ILE A 160 -6.16 8.30 9.68
C ILE A 160 -6.45 7.07 10.55
N THR A 161 -5.74 6.93 11.67
CA THR A 161 -5.95 5.85 12.65
C THR A 161 -7.31 5.96 13.31
N ALA A 162 -7.69 7.15 13.77
CA ALA A 162 -8.99 7.43 14.39
C ALA A 162 -10.17 7.17 13.45
N ASN A 163 -9.95 7.30 12.13
CA ASN A 163 -10.93 6.93 11.10
C ASN A 163 -11.00 5.41 10.83
N GLY A 164 -10.49 4.56 11.74
CA GLY A 164 -10.55 3.10 11.64
C GLY A 164 -9.59 2.49 10.61
N LYS A 165 -8.55 3.23 10.18
CA LYS A 165 -7.62 2.77 9.12
C LYS A 165 -6.16 2.72 9.60
N PRO A 166 -5.84 1.99 10.71
CA PRO A 166 -4.49 2.02 11.32
C PRO A 166 -3.38 1.53 10.38
N ILE A 167 -3.62 0.46 9.61
CA ILE A 167 -2.64 -0.04 8.63
C ILE A 167 -2.43 0.97 7.50
N ARG A 168 -3.49 1.65 7.08
CA ARG A 168 -3.39 2.72 6.06
C ARG A 168 -2.55 3.89 6.57
N ALA A 169 -2.70 4.29 7.83
CA ALA A 169 -1.89 5.32 8.47
C ALA A 169 -0.39 4.98 8.38
N ASN A 170 -0.01 3.74 8.72
CA ASN A 170 1.37 3.27 8.59
C ASN A 170 1.90 3.32 7.15
N ARG A 171 1.06 3.01 6.16
CA ARG A 171 1.46 3.08 4.73
C ARG A 171 1.62 4.52 4.27
N VAL A 172 0.71 5.43 4.66
CA VAL A 172 0.80 6.87 4.38
C VAL A 172 2.06 7.46 5.02
N LEU A 173 2.36 7.12 6.27
CA LEU A 173 3.60 7.52 6.94
C LEU A 173 4.84 7.09 6.17
N ALA A 174 4.87 5.86 5.64
CA ALA A 174 5.99 5.36 4.86
C ALA A 174 6.16 6.13 3.53
N VAL A 175 5.07 6.48 2.86
CA VAL A 175 5.08 7.31 1.64
C VAL A 175 5.56 8.73 1.96
N ALA A 176 4.99 9.37 2.98
CA ALA A 176 5.40 10.70 3.44
C ALA A 176 6.88 10.73 3.82
N SER A 177 7.37 9.72 4.56
CA SER A 177 8.78 9.61 4.92
C SER A 177 9.69 9.54 3.70
N LYS A 178 9.27 8.83 2.65
CA LYS A 178 10.05 8.80 1.40
C LYS A 178 10.01 10.14 0.67
N MET A 179 8.87 10.85 0.66
CA MET A 179 8.74 12.19 0.09
C MET A 179 9.70 13.15 0.79
N PHE A 180 9.66 13.23 2.13
CA PHE A 180 10.55 14.12 2.89
C PHE A 180 12.02 13.71 2.82
N SER A 181 12.33 12.44 2.59
CA SER A 181 13.71 12.00 2.30
C SER A 181 14.22 12.51 0.95
N LEU A 182 13.34 12.75 -0.04
CA LEU A 182 13.70 13.41 -1.29
C LEU A 182 13.96 14.90 -1.06
N ALA A 183 13.18 15.55 -0.19
CA ALA A 183 13.35 16.97 0.12
C ALA A 183 14.69 17.32 0.77
N LEU A 184 15.33 16.35 1.43
CA LEU A 184 16.68 16.50 2.01
C LEU A 184 17.81 16.44 0.96
N ARG A 185 17.49 16.25 -0.30
CA ARG A 185 18.47 16.21 -1.39
C ARG A 185 18.18 17.34 -2.37
N PRO A 186 19.19 18.00 -2.93
CA PRO A 186 18.98 18.97 -4.00
C PRO A 186 18.33 18.28 -5.21
N THR A 187 17.55 19.02 -5.97
CA THR A 187 17.05 18.62 -7.28
C THR A 187 18.14 18.82 -8.33
N GLU A 188 18.05 18.14 -9.46
CA GLU A 188 18.95 18.37 -10.59
C GLU A 188 18.88 19.84 -11.03
N GLY A 189 20.04 20.53 -11.00
CA GLY A 189 20.15 21.97 -11.28
C GLY A 189 19.96 22.89 -10.07
N GLU A 190 19.56 22.40 -8.92
CA GLU A 190 19.50 23.16 -7.66
C GLU A 190 20.72 22.89 -6.78
N GLN A 191 21.23 23.94 -6.12
CA GLN A 191 22.41 23.81 -5.22
C GLN A 191 22.01 23.44 -3.79
N ALA A 192 20.76 23.71 -3.38
CA ALA A 192 20.29 23.51 -2.02
C ALA A 192 19.10 22.55 -1.96
N PRO A 193 18.97 21.76 -0.89
CA PRO A 193 17.80 20.92 -0.66
C PRO A 193 16.58 21.78 -0.31
N TRP A 194 15.38 21.26 -0.56
CA TRP A 194 14.12 21.92 -0.19
C TRP A 194 13.85 21.94 1.32
N ARG A 195 14.60 21.16 2.06
CA ARG A 195 14.56 21.08 3.52
C ARG A 195 15.96 20.88 4.06
N ASP A 196 16.33 21.66 5.07
CA ASP A 196 17.64 21.57 5.70
C ASP A 196 17.86 20.19 6.35
N HIS A 197 19.08 19.69 6.25
CA HIS A 197 19.51 18.47 6.92
C HIS A 197 19.40 18.55 8.44
N ALA A 198 19.63 19.73 9.04
CA ALA A 198 19.47 19.96 10.47
C ALA A 198 18.03 19.75 10.95
N GLN A 199 17.04 20.06 10.09
CA GLN A 199 15.63 19.81 10.39
C GLN A 199 15.26 18.33 10.27
N GLY A 200 16.01 17.55 9.49
CA GLY A 200 15.80 16.14 9.27
C GLY A 200 14.46 15.80 8.61
N ASN A 201 14.13 14.51 8.59
CA ASN A 201 12.85 14.02 8.08
C ASN A 201 11.78 14.07 9.19
N PRO A 202 10.68 14.83 9.03
CA PRO A 202 9.66 15.00 10.07
C PRO A 202 8.87 13.71 10.39
N CYS A 203 8.98 12.69 9.55
CA CYS A 203 8.33 11.40 9.79
C CYS A 203 9.16 10.47 10.70
N LYS A 204 10.41 10.84 11.00
CA LYS A 204 11.28 10.01 11.85
C LYS A 204 10.80 10.05 13.29
N GLY A 205 10.67 8.89 13.90
CA GLY A 205 10.22 8.75 15.30
C GLY A 205 8.70 8.72 15.50
N VAL A 206 7.89 8.92 14.45
CA VAL A 206 6.43 8.71 14.55
C VAL A 206 6.15 7.24 14.81
N GLU A 207 5.44 6.97 15.89
CA GLU A 207 5.07 5.62 16.31
C GLU A 207 4.05 5.02 15.33
N ARG A 208 4.28 3.76 14.97
CA ARG A 208 3.38 3.04 14.07
C ARG A 208 2.35 2.25 14.85
N ASN A 209 1.16 2.15 14.28
CA ASN A 209 0.16 1.23 14.80
C ASN A 209 0.66 -0.21 14.73
N PRO A 210 0.34 -1.06 15.72
CA PRO A 210 0.63 -2.48 15.63
C PRO A 210 -0.07 -3.09 14.42
N GLU A 211 0.64 -3.99 13.73
CA GLU A 211 0.11 -4.74 12.60
C GLU A 211 0.15 -6.22 12.95
N GLU A 212 -1.01 -6.80 13.22
CA GLU A 212 -1.12 -8.25 13.39
C GLU A 212 -1.09 -8.95 12.04
N GLY A 213 -0.29 -10.01 11.96
CA GLY A 213 -0.25 -10.87 10.77
C GLY A 213 -1.58 -11.63 10.62
N HIS A 214 -2.17 -11.59 9.44
CA HIS A 214 -3.32 -12.45 9.17
C HIS A 214 -2.81 -13.89 9.00
N GLU A 215 -3.23 -14.77 9.92
CA GLU A 215 -2.92 -16.20 9.90
C GLU A 215 -4.23 -16.98 9.83
N ARG A 216 -4.54 -17.45 8.65
CA ARG A 216 -5.74 -18.24 8.36
C ARG A 216 -5.36 -19.42 7.47
N PHE A 217 -5.69 -20.60 7.92
CA PHE A 217 -5.55 -21.85 7.19
C PHE A 217 -6.91 -22.51 7.08
N PHE A 218 -7.20 -23.11 5.95
CA PHE A 218 -8.44 -23.89 5.75
C PHE A 218 -8.28 -25.27 6.37
N SER A 219 -9.29 -25.71 7.11
CA SER A 219 -9.44 -27.09 7.54
C SER A 219 -9.81 -28.00 6.35
N GLU A 220 -9.71 -29.30 6.51
CA GLU A 220 -10.13 -30.26 5.50
C GLU A 220 -11.62 -30.11 5.13
N ALA A 221 -12.49 -29.90 6.13
CA ALA A 221 -13.90 -29.67 5.90
C ALA A 221 -14.16 -28.36 5.11
N GLU A 222 -13.43 -27.30 5.40
CA GLU A 222 -13.52 -26.03 4.65
C GLU A 222 -13.02 -26.16 3.22
N LEU A 223 -11.94 -26.93 3.00
CA LEU A 223 -11.44 -27.22 1.65
C LEU A 223 -12.42 -28.08 0.84
N ALA A 224 -13.06 -29.06 1.48
CA ALA A 224 -14.10 -29.88 0.86
C ALA A 224 -15.31 -29.02 0.47
N ALA A 225 -15.87 -28.26 1.42
CA ALA A 225 -16.99 -27.36 1.14
C ALA A 225 -16.68 -26.31 0.05
N LEU A 226 -15.45 -25.78 0.04
CA LEU A 226 -15.01 -24.84 -0.99
C LEU A 226 -14.89 -25.53 -2.36
N SER A 227 -14.41 -26.78 -2.40
CA SER A 227 -14.30 -27.58 -3.63
C SER A 227 -15.67 -27.85 -4.23
N ASP A 228 -16.64 -28.24 -3.38
CA ASP A 228 -18.04 -28.53 -3.79
C ASP A 228 -18.75 -27.25 -4.26
N ALA A 229 -18.56 -26.13 -3.54
CA ALA A 229 -19.09 -24.84 -3.96
C ALA A 229 -18.51 -24.38 -5.30
N LEU A 230 -17.21 -24.60 -5.55
CA LEU A 230 -16.59 -24.34 -6.85
C LEU A 230 -17.15 -25.26 -7.93
N ALA A 231 -17.42 -26.55 -7.63
CA ALA A 231 -18.02 -27.47 -8.58
C ALA A 231 -19.42 -27.00 -8.97
N ALA A 232 -20.25 -26.63 -8.00
CA ALA A 232 -21.59 -26.10 -8.22
C ALA A 232 -21.62 -24.77 -8.97
N TYR A 233 -20.62 -23.89 -8.74
CA TYR A 233 -20.47 -22.60 -9.43
C TYR A 233 -20.19 -22.79 -10.94
N GLY A 234 -19.59 -23.88 -11.32
CA GLY A 234 -19.28 -24.23 -12.69
C GLY A 234 -17.89 -23.77 -13.17
N PRO A 235 -17.54 -24.10 -14.42
CA PRO A 235 -16.17 -23.95 -14.96
C PRO A 235 -15.90 -22.55 -15.55
N THR A 236 -16.24 -21.48 -14.84
CA THR A 236 -15.88 -20.12 -15.28
C THR A 236 -14.36 -19.86 -15.17
N PRO A 237 -13.77 -18.96 -15.95
CA PRO A 237 -12.36 -18.64 -15.85
C PRO A 237 -11.92 -18.25 -14.43
N ALA A 238 -12.77 -17.51 -13.70
CA ALA A 238 -12.48 -17.09 -12.33
C ALA A 238 -12.53 -18.27 -11.34
N ALA A 239 -13.54 -19.15 -11.43
CA ALA A 239 -13.62 -20.36 -10.61
C ALA A 239 -12.45 -21.31 -10.91
N ASN A 240 -12.09 -21.49 -12.18
CA ASN A 240 -10.95 -22.29 -12.59
C ASN A 240 -9.63 -21.70 -12.07
N CYS A 241 -9.48 -20.37 -12.06
CA CYS A 241 -8.33 -19.70 -11.48
C CYS A 241 -8.21 -19.97 -9.96
N ILE A 242 -9.32 -19.93 -9.23
CA ILE A 242 -9.36 -20.25 -7.80
C ILE A 242 -8.97 -21.72 -7.55
N ARG A 243 -9.53 -22.68 -8.33
CA ARG A 243 -9.14 -24.10 -8.25
C ARG A 243 -7.64 -24.29 -8.49
N PHE A 244 -7.08 -23.61 -9.50
CA PHE A 244 -5.65 -23.68 -9.78
C PHE A 244 -4.80 -23.13 -8.65
N ILE A 245 -5.24 -22.04 -7.99
CA ILE A 245 -4.55 -21.50 -6.79
C ILE A 245 -4.60 -22.53 -5.64
N MET A 246 -5.72 -23.21 -5.42
CA MET A 246 -5.83 -24.28 -4.42
C MET A 246 -4.82 -25.40 -4.67
N LEU A 247 -4.69 -25.86 -5.92
CA LEU A 247 -3.83 -26.97 -6.31
C LEU A 247 -2.33 -26.65 -6.29
N THR A 248 -1.95 -25.37 -6.42
CA THR A 248 -0.56 -24.98 -6.63
C THR A 248 0.00 -24.06 -5.56
N GLY A 249 -0.83 -23.48 -4.71
CA GLY A 249 -0.42 -22.46 -3.73
C GLY A 249 0.20 -21.19 -4.36
N CYS A 250 0.03 -20.96 -5.67
CA CYS A 250 0.61 -19.80 -6.35
C CYS A 250 -0.05 -18.48 -5.89
N ARG A 251 0.60 -17.35 -6.18
CA ARG A 251 -0.04 -16.05 -5.89
C ARG A 251 -1.20 -15.79 -6.84
N PRO A 252 -2.33 -15.24 -6.36
CA PRO A 252 -3.50 -14.96 -7.21
C PRO A 252 -3.15 -14.15 -8.45
N GLY A 253 -2.30 -13.12 -8.34
CA GLY A 253 -1.85 -12.33 -9.49
C GLY A 253 -1.02 -13.11 -10.51
N GLU A 254 -0.25 -14.10 -10.06
CA GLU A 254 0.50 -14.99 -10.95
C GLU A 254 -0.47 -15.88 -11.74
N ALA A 255 -1.46 -16.47 -11.08
CA ALA A 255 -2.47 -17.31 -11.72
C ALA A 255 -3.31 -16.50 -12.73
N MET A 256 -3.85 -15.35 -12.32
CA MET A 256 -4.67 -14.49 -13.19
C MET A 256 -3.98 -14.09 -14.49
N SER A 257 -2.65 -13.94 -14.47
CA SER A 257 -1.85 -13.55 -15.63
C SER A 257 -1.13 -14.71 -16.32
N ALA A 258 -1.40 -15.96 -15.95
CA ALA A 258 -0.77 -17.13 -16.51
C ALA A 258 -1.14 -17.31 -17.99
N THR A 259 -0.12 -17.56 -18.82
CA THR A 259 -0.28 -17.88 -20.26
C THR A 259 0.09 -19.34 -20.52
N TRP A 260 -0.47 -19.93 -21.57
CA TRP A 260 -0.20 -21.32 -21.93
C TRP A 260 1.27 -21.59 -22.22
N GLU A 261 1.99 -20.64 -22.79
CA GLU A 261 3.42 -20.74 -23.10
C GLU A 261 4.33 -20.88 -21.87
N GLN A 262 3.81 -20.57 -20.69
CA GLN A 262 4.56 -20.69 -19.44
C GLN A 262 4.57 -22.13 -18.90
N PHE A 263 3.75 -23.02 -19.43
CA PHE A 263 3.59 -24.37 -18.93
C PHE A 263 4.35 -25.40 -19.78
N GLU A 264 5.34 -26.03 -19.16
CA GLU A 264 6.00 -27.22 -19.67
C GLU A 264 5.27 -28.43 -19.06
N ILE A 265 4.19 -28.89 -19.70
CA ILE A 265 3.34 -29.97 -19.15
C ILE A 265 4.16 -31.24 -18.93
N GLU A 266 5.00 -31.61 -19.89
CA GLU A 266 6.04 -32.61 -19.70
C GLU A 266 7.40 -31.88 -19.71
N PRO A 267 8.11 -31.76 -18.59
CA PRO A 267 8.11 -32.59 -17.34
C PRO A 267 7.34 -32.02 -16.14
N GLY A 268 6.28 -31.25 -16.32
CA GLY A 268 5.45 -30.79 -15.21
C GLY A 268 5.98 -29.55 -14.49
N PHE A 269 6.28 -28.49 -15.25
CA PHE A 269 6.72 -27.22 -14.69
C PHE A 269 5.91 -26.03 -15.17
N TRP A 270 5.75 -25.06 -14.30
CA TRP A 270 5.30 -23.72 -14.64
C TRP A 270 6.46 -22.73 -14.55
N VAL A 271 6.89 -22.20 -15.69
CA VAL A 271 7.97 -21.22 -15.81
C VAL A 271 7.40 -19.81 -15.75
N LYS A 272 7.46 -19.19 -14.59
CA LYS A 272 6.96 -17.83 -14.35
C LYS A 272 8.01 -16.82 -14.76
N PRO A 273 7.78 -15.95 -15.76
CA PRO A 273 8.75 -14.96 -16.19
C PRO A 273 8.98 -13.89 -15.09
N SER A 274 10.15 -13.27 -15.13
CA SER A 274 10.56 -12.25 -14.13
C SER A 274 9.59 -11.07 -14.02
N ALA A 275 8.95 -10.70 -15.13
CA ALA A 275 7.96 -9.62 -15.17
C ALA A 275 6.68 -9.92 -14.36
N HIS A 276 6.31 -11.20 -14.24
CA HIS A 276 5.10 -11.65 -13.55
C HIS A 276 5.36 -12.02 -12.08
N THR A 277 6.61 -12.08 -11.65
CA THR A 277 6.96 -12.40 -10.26
C THR A 277 7.21 -11.11 -9.45
N LYS A 278 6.72 -11.06 -8.21
CA LYS A 278 6.94 -9.91 -7.30
C LYS A 278 8.44 -9.59 -7.12
N GLN A 279 9.30 -10.57 -7.34
CA GLN A 279 10.75 -10.49 -7.11
C GLN A 279 11.54 -10.20 -8.38
N ARG A 280 10.89 -10.08 -9.54
CA ARG A 280 11.52 -9.87 -10.85
C ARG A 280 12.60 -10.92 -11.20
N LYS A 281 12.40 -12.17 -10.75
CA LYS A 281 13.26 -13.33 -11.07
C LYS A 281 12.40 -14.41 -11.71
N ILE A 282 12.97 -15.14 -12.67
CA ILE A 282 12.32 -16.33 -13.24
C ILE A 282 12.14 -17.35 -12.13
N HIS A 283 10.95 -17.93 -12.04
CA HIS A 283 10.64 -18.98 -11.07
C HIS A 283 10.07 -20.20 -11.82
N LYS A 284 10.83 -21.27 -11.86
CA LYS A 284 10.40 -22.57 -12.40
C LYS A 284 9.79 -23.37 -11.23
N ALA A 285 8.46 -23.42 -11.18
CA ALA A 285 7.71 -24.10 -10.13
C ALA A 285 7.23 -25.46 -10.65
N PRO A 286 7.54 -26.57 -9.95
CA PRO A 286 6.94 -27.86 -10.29
C PRO A 286 5.43 -27.81 -10.00
N ILE A 287 4.64 -28.45 -10.86
CA ILE A 287 3.19 -28.61 -10.70
C ILE A 287 2.87 -30.11 -10.58
N GLY A 288 2.03 -30.44 -9.60
CA GLY A 288 1.67 -31.83 -9.33
C GLY A 288 0.67 -32.40 -10.35
N PRO A 289 0.51 -33.73 -10.40
CA PRO A 289 -0.36 -34.42 -11.36
C PRO A 289 -1.78 -33.89 -11.41
N ALA A 290 -2.39 -33.59 -10.26
CA ALA A 290 -3.75 -33.01 -10.19
C ALA A 290 -3.87 -31.66 -10.85
N ALA A 291 -2.82 -30.80 -10.77
CA ALA A 291 -2.81 -29.52 -11.45
C ALA A 291 -2.59 -29.66 -12.96
N ILE A 292 -1.79 -30.66 -13.39
CA ILE A 292 -1.58 -31.00 -14.80
C ILE A 292 -2.90 -31.46 -15.42
N GLU A 293 -3.55 -32.45 -14.83
CA GLU A 293 -4.85 -32.97 -15.27
C GLU A 293 -5.92 -31.86 -15.35
N PHE A 294 -5.90 -30.96 -14.37
CA PHE A 294 -6.79 -29.81 -14.38
C PHE A 294 -6.52 -28.85 -15.54
N LEU A 295 -5.24 -28.56 -15.84
CA LEU A 295 -4.86 -27.73 -17.00
C LEU A 295 -5.22 -28.42 -18.32
N ASP A 296 -5.03 -29.73 -18.43
CA ASP A 296 -5.38 -30.47 -19.64
C ASP A 296 -6.89 -30.42 -19.93
N ARG A 297 -7.74 -30.51 -18.92
CA ARG A 297 -9.19 -30.32 -19.09
C ARG A 297 -9.51 -28.93 -19.64
N ILE A 298 -8.92 -27.86 -19.08
CA ILE A 298 -9.11 -26.50 -19.58
C ILE A 298 -8.56 -26.35 -20.99
N ARG A 299 -7.47 -27.04 -21.35
CA ARG A 299 -6.89 -27.03 -22.69
C ARG A 299 -7.82 -27.66 -23.71
N ILE A 300 -8.42 -28.81 -23.38
CA ILE A 300 -9.40 -29.49 -24.22
C ILE A 300 -10.60 -28.55 -24.49
N ASP A 301 -11.17 -27.94 -23.44
CA ASP A 301 -12.28 -26.98 -23.59
C ASP A 301 -11.88 -25.78 -24.47
N ARG A 302 -10.63 -25.30 -24.33
CA ARG A 302 -10.09 -24.24 -25.18
C ARG A 302 -10.00 -24.69 -26.66
N GLU A 303 -9.64 -25.92 -26.93
CA GLU A 303 -9.49 -26.44 -28.31
C GLU A 303 -10.83 -26.56 -29.02
N THR A 304 -11.91 -26.77 -28.31
CA THR A 304 -13.29 -26.72 -28.85
C THR A 304 -13.72 -25.29 -29.23
N THR A 305 -13.06 -24.28 -28.66
CA THR A 305 -13.33 -22.87 -28.95
C THR A 305 -12.74 -22.48 -30.32
N PRO A 306 -13.46 -21.73 -31.19
CA PRO A 306 -12.91 -21.24 -32.47
C PRO A 306 -11.59 -20.50 -32.31
N ARG A 307 -10.63 -20.75 -33.23
CA ARG A 307 -9.25 -20.20 -33.10
C ARG A 307 -9.19 -18.68 -32.87
N HIS A 308 -10.05 -17.91 -33.55
CA HIS A 308 -10.08 -16.44 -33.41
C HIS A 308 -10.58 -15.95 -32.05
N ARG A 309 -11.18 -16.82 -31.22
CA ARG A 309 -11.63 -16.53 -29.85
C ARG A 309 -10.72 -17.12 -28.78
N ARG A 310 -9.69 -17.88 -29.15
CA ARG A 310 -8.75 -18.50 -28.19
C ARG A 310 -7.90 -17.44 -27.53
N SER A 311 -7.89 -17.44 -26.23
CA SER A 311 -7.00 -16.60 -25.43
C SER A 311 -5.63 -17.26 -25.25
N ASN A 312 -4.57 -16.46 -25.20
CA ASN A 312 -3.25 -16.92 -24.75
C ASN A 312 -3.21 -17.13 -23.24
N PHE A 313 -4.12 -16.49 -22.49
CA PHE A 313 -4.23 -16.69 -21.05
C PHE A 313 -4.96 -17.98 -20.73
N VAL A 314 -4.48 -18.69 -19.69
CA VAL A 314 -5.15 -19.91 -19.15
C VAL A 314 -6.51 -19.52 -18.56
N PHE A 315 -6.58 -18.39 -17.89
CA PHE A 315 -7.80 -17.85 -17.30
C PHE A 315 -8.11 -16.49 -17.94
N PRO A 316 -8.83 -16.48 -19.08
CA PRO A 316 -9.10 -15.26 -19.82
C PRO A 316 -10.07 -14.33 -19.06
N GLY A 317 -9.84 -13.01 -19.21
CA GLY A 317 -10.78 -11.99 -18.78
C GLY A 317 -12.00 -11.86 -19.70
N GLN A 318 -12.94 -10.99 -19.34
CA GLN A 318 -14.14 -10.73 -20.15
C GLN A 318 -13.82 -10.09 -21.50
N LEU A 319 -12.78 -9.26 -21.56
CA LEU A 319 -12.32 -8.64 -22.79
C LEU A 319 -11.35 -9.58 -23.51
N SER A 320 -11.55 -9.78 -24.82
CA SER A 320 -10.69 -10.62 -25.65
C SER A 320 -9.22 -10.22 -25.53
N GLY A 321 -8.33 -11.20 -25.38
CA GLY A 321 -6.88 -10.97 -25.27
C GLY A 321 -6.40 -10.34 -23.97
N GLN A 322 -7.27 -10.16 -22.97
CA GLN A 322 -6.90 -9.63 -21.65
C GLN A 322 -6.88 -10.73 -20.58
N PRO A 323 -6.01 -10.63 -19.60
CA PRO A 323 -6.02 -11.51 -18.43
C PRO A 323 -7.23 -11.25 -17.55
N LEU A 324 -7.51 -12.18 -16.68
CA LEU A 324 -8.47 -12.00 -15.58
C LEU A 324 -7.99 -10.86 -14.66
N LYS A 325 -8.87 -9.91 -14.35
CA LYS A 325 -8.48 -8.72 -13.56
C LYS A 325 -8.74 -8.85 -12.06
N GLN A 326 -9.73 -9.64 -11.68
CA GLN A 326 -10.15 -9.77 -10.28
C GLN A 326 -10.86 -11.11 -10.05
N LEU A 327 -10.84 -11.56 -8.79
CA LEU A 327 -11.48 -12.79 -8.34
C LEU A 327 -12.51 -12.52 -7.22
N HIS A 328 -12.65 -11.27 -6.76
CA HIS A 328 -13.39 -10.97 -5.53
C HIS A 328 -14.86 -11.33 -5.56
N SER A 329 -15.56 -11.07 -6.68
CA SER A 329 -16.98 -11.43 -6.80
C SER A 329 -17.18 -12.95 -6.73
N THR A 330 -16.46 -13.70 -7.59
CA THR A 330 -16.52 -15.17 -7.59
C THR A 330 -16.08 -15.75 -6.26
N TRP A 331 -15.03 -15.20 -5.63
CA TRP A 331 -14.61 -15.63 -4.30
C TRP A 331 -15.71 -15.42 -3.26
N GLY A 332 -16.34 -14.23 -3.24
CA GLY A 332 -17.42 -13.92 -2.30
C GLY A 332 -18.61 -14.88 -2.43
N GLU A 333 -19.00 -15.20 -3.66
CA GLU A 333 -20.10 -16.13 -3.93
C GLU A 333 -19.74 -17.56 -3.52
N VAL A 334 -18.60 -18.07 -3.97
CA VAL A 334 -18.14 -19.44 -3.68
C VAL A 334 -17.87 -19.64 -2.19
N ALA A 335 -17.17 -18.71 -1.54
CA ALA A 335 -16.93 -18.76 -0.09
C ALA A 335 -18.22 -18.63 0.71
N GLY A 336 -19.18 -17.83 0.22
CA GLY A 336 -20.51 -17.72 0.80
C GLY A 336 -21.26 -19.04 0.75
N THR A 337 -21.32 -19.69 -0.42
CA THR A 337 -21.94 -21.01 -0.61
C THR A 337 -21.29 -22.07 0.28
N ALA A 338 -19.95 -22.15 0.27
CA ALA A 338 -19.21 -23.07 1.13
C ALA A 338 -19.47 -22.84 2.62
N THR A 339 -19.63 -21.57 3.04
CA THR A 339 -19.97 -21.22 4.42
C THR A 339 -21.37 -21.76 4.79
N VAL A 340 -22.35 -21.63 3.91
CA VAL A 340 -23.69 -22.12 4.16
C VAL A 340 -23.71 -23.65 4.24
N SER A 341 -22.95 -24.33 3.37
CA SER A 341 -22.81 -25.80 3.44
C SER A 341 -22.19 -26.23 4.78
N LEU A 342 -21.16 -25.55 5.26
CA LEU A 342 -20.60 -25.82 6.59
C LEU A 342 -21.60 -25.56 7.73
N TRP A 343 -22.50 -24.59 7.60
CA TRP A 343 -23.54 -24.34 8.57
C TRP A 343 -24.63 -25.43 8.52
N ALA A 344 -24.96 -25.94 7.33
CA ALA A 344 -25.89 -27.07 7.17
C ALA A 344 -25.38 -28.34 7.87
N GLU A 345 -24.06 -28.57 7.85
CA GLU A 345 -23.37 -29.68 8.49
C GLU A 345 -22.92 -29.37 9.94
N SER A 346 -23.37 -28.26 10.51
CA SER A 346 -22.96 -27.84 11.84
C SER A 346 -23.34 -28.84 12.91
N ARG A 347 -22.44 -29.08 13.88
CA ARG A 347 -22.75 -29.87 15.08
C ARG A 347 -23.76 -29.18 16.00
N ASP A 348 -23.94 -27.86 15.87
CA ASP A 348 -25.02 -27.16 16.56
C ASP A 348 -26.34 -27.37 15.79
N PRO A 349 -27.30 -28.10 16.37
CA PRO A 349 -28.55 -28.43 15.68
C PRO A 349 -29.39 -27.18 15.34
N LYS A 350 -29.23 -26.08 16.08
CA LYS A 350 -29.94 -24.83 15.79
C LYS A 350 -29.46 -24.19 14.50
N ILE A 351 -28.15 -24.27 14.24
CA ILE A 351 -27.54 -23.72 13.01
C ILE A 351 -27.94 -24.58 11.82
N ALA A 352 -27.81 -25.90 11.94
CA ALA A 352 -28.23 -26.82 10.89
C ALA A 352 -29.74 -26.70 10.55
N ALA A 353 -30.58 -26.61 11.57
CA ALA A 353 -32.03 -26.41 11.41
C ALA A 353 -32.35 -25.06 10.73
N LEU A 354 -31.62 -23.97 11.06
CA LEU A 354 -31.79 -22.69 10.39
C LEU A 354 -31.61 -22.82 8.88
N VAL A 355 -30.52 -23.46 8.44
CA VAL A 355 -30.24 -23.63 7.00
C VAL A 355 -31.32 -24.50 6.36
N ALA A 356 -31.69 -25.63 6.97
CA ALA A 356 -32.72 -26.53 6.46
C ALA A 356 -34.10 -25.84 6.34
N ASP A 357 -34.51 -25.03 7.34
CA ASP A 357 -35.72 -24.22 7.30
C ASP A 357 -35.76 -23.28 6.11
N LEU A 358 -34.61 -22.60 5.87
CA LEU A 358 -34.49 -21.65 4.77
C LEU A 358 -34.48 -22.36 3.41
N GLU A 359 -33.80 -23.48 3.28
CA GLU A 359 -33.84 -24.31 2.05
C GLU A 359 -35.25 -24.73 1.71
N LYS A 360 -35.99 -25.24 2.70
CA LYS A 360 -37.38 -25.61 2.55
C LYS A 360 -38.26 -24.42 2.17
N GLY A 361 -38.03 -23.27 2.79
CA GLY A 361 -38.82 -22.06 2.54
C GLY A 361 -38.55 -21.42 1.16
N PHE A 362 -37.31 -21.43 0.71
CA PHE A 362 -36.95 -20.85 -0.57
C PHE A 362 -36.97 -21.81 -1.75
N GLY A 363 -37.03 -23.14 -1.50
CA GLY A 363 -36.91 -24.15 -2.55
C GLY A 363 -35.52 -24.16 -3.24
N ARG A 364 -34.52 -23.54 -2.64
CA ARG A 364 -33.15 -23.48 -3.09
C ARG A 364 -32.17 -23.32 -1.91
N HIS A 365 -30.90 -23.57 -2.14
CA HIS A 365 -29.87 -23.31 -1.15
C HIS A 365 -29.85 -21.80 -0.81
N PRO A 366 -29.90 -21.41 0.49
CA PRO A 366 -29.92 -20.00 0.90
C PRO A 366 -28.56 -19.38 0.72
N THR A 367 -28.52 -18.06 0.54
CA THR A 367 -27.28 -17.30 0.54
C THR A 367 -26.79 -17.05 1.97
N MET A 368 -25.50 -16.83 2.14
CA MET A 368 -24.91 -16.48 3.43
C MET A 368 -25.58 -15.22 4.03
N ALA A 369 -25.97 -14.24 3.21
CA ALA A 369 -26.65 -13.03 3.65
C ALA A 369 -28.04 -13.31 4.22
N GLU A 370 -28.81 -14.17 3.57
CA GLU A 370 -30.14 -14.59 4.04
C GLU A 370 -30.05 -15.35 5.38
N CYS A 371 -29.08 -16.28 5.50
CA CYS A 371 -28.82 -16.95 6.77
C CYS A 371 -28.47 -16.01 7.90
N LYS A 372 -27.57 -15.03 7.63
CA LYS A 372 -27.17 -14.03 8.63
C LYS A 372 -28.33 -13.15 9.06
N ALA A 373 -29.16 -12.69 8.13
CA ALA A 373 -30.31 -11.84 8.44
C ALA A 373 -31.34 -12.57 9.36
N ILE A 374 -31.64 -13.81 9.07
CA ILE A 374 -32.59 -14.61 9.90
C ILE A 374 -31.95 -15.00 11.25
N ALA A 375 -30.66 -15.33 11.26
CA ALA A 375 -29.93 -15.59 12.50
C ALA A 375 -29.94 -14.38 13.44
N GLU A 376 -29.71 -13.17 12.90
CA GLU A 376 -29.79 -11.93 13.66
C GLU A 376 -31.19 -11.70 14.25
N GLN A 377 -32.24 -11.88 13.46
CA GLN A 377 -33.62 -11.79 13.94
C GLN A 377 -33.95 -12.82 15.05
N ARG A 378 -33.35 -14.02 15.00
CA ARG A 378 -33.49 -15.06 16.00
C ARG A 378 -32.52 -14.94 17.17
N GLY A 379 -31.66 -13.88 17.21
CA GLY A 379 -30.63 -13.70 18.23
C GLY A 379 -29.56 -14.81 18.24
N MET A 380 -29.36 -15.45 17.09
CA MET A 380 -28.37 -16.53 16.93
C MET A 380 -27.02 -16.00 16.43
N LYS A 381 -25.94 -16.52 16.99
CA LYS A 381 -24.58 -16.23 16.52
C LYS A 381 -24.12 -17.35 15.60
N LEU A 382 -23.86 -17.02 14.34
CA LEU A 382 -23.29 -17.94 13.36
C LEU A 382 -21.76 -17.95 13.43
N PRO A 383 -21.10 -19.13 13.22
CA PRO A 383 -19.66 -19.20 13.01
C PRO A 383 -19.23 -18.39 11.77
N ALA A 384 -18.00 -17.93 11.76
CA ALA A 384 -17.47 -17.14 10.64
C ALA A 384 -17.47 -17.91 9.31
N GLY A 385 -17.28 -19.23 9.33
CA GLY A 385 -17.09 -20.05 8.14
C GLY A 385 -15.91 -19.55 7.32
N LEU A 386 -16.14 -19.34 6.02
CA LEU A 386 -15.14 -18.75 5.12
C LEU A 386 -15.31 -17.23 4.92
N SER A 387 -16.17 -16.57 5.67
CA SER A 387 -16.43 -15.13 5.49
C SER A 387 -15.26 -14.23 5.87
N ASP A 388 -14.35 -14.70 6.70
CA ASP A 388 -13.09 -14.04 7.09
C ASP A 388 -11.90 -14.44 6.22
N ALA A 389 -12.08 -15.43 5.36
CA ALA A 389 -11.01 -15.98 4.54
C ALA A 389 -10.78 -15.16 3.26
N ARG A 390 -9.52 -15.09 2.86
CA ARG A 390 -9.06 -14.42 1.65
C ARG A 390 -8.55 -15.45 0.65
N ILE A 391 -8.62 -15.14 -0.64
CA ILE A 391 -8.02 -16.01 -1.68
C ILE A 391 -6.54 -16.31 -1.39
N TYR A 392 -5.84 -15.38 -0.78
CA TYR A 392 -4.43 -15.56 -0.43
C TYR A 392 -4.21 -16.63 0.66
N ASP A 393 -5.22 -16.92 1.46
CA ASP A 393 -5.16 -17.93 2.52
C ASP A 393 -5.11 -19.37 1.94
N LEU A 394 -5.55 -19.58 0.69
CA LEU A 394 -5.33 -20.82 -0.05
C LEU A 394 -3.84 -21.14 -0.18
N ARG A 395 -3.03 -20.12 -0.42
CA ARG A 395 -1.57 -20.27 -0.46
C ARG A 395 -0.97 -20.56 0.93
N HIS A 396 -1.53 -19.95 1.98
CA HIS A 396 -1.14 -20.26 3.35
C HIS A 396 -1.48 -21.69 3.71
N THR A 397 -2.66 -22.16 3.31
CA THR A 397 -3.14 -23.54 3.50
C THR A 397 -2.26 -24.55 2.74
N PHE A 398 -1.91 -24.26 1.48
CA PHE A 398 -0.97 -25.11 0.72
C PHE A 398 0.37 -25.29 1.45
N ALA A 399 0.92 -24.20 2.01
CA ALA A 399 2.15 -24.25 2.79
C ALA A 399 1.97 -25.03 4.11
N SER A 400 0.83 -24.83 4.78
CA SER A 400 0.47 -25.50 6.04
C SER A 400 0.34 -27.01 5.85
N ILE A 401 -0.36 -27.46 4.81
CA ILE A 401 -0.49 -28.89 4.46
C ILE A 401 0.90 -29.47 4.18
N GLY A 402 1.75 -28.77 3.44
CA GLY A 402 3.12 -29.22 3.19
C GLY A 402 3.94 -29.36 4.46
N ALA A 403 3.84 -28.38 5.39
CA ALA A 403 4.57 -28.42 6.66
C ALA A 403 4.04 -29.54 7.59
N GLY A 404 2.74 -29.67 7.72
CA GLY A 404 2.09 -30.76 8.47
C GLY A 404 2.37 -32.15 7.88
N GLY A 405 2.58 -32.24 6.56
CA GLY A 405 2.99 -33.46 5.85
C GLY A 405 4.51 -33.73 5.92
N GLY A 406 5.28 -32.97 6.72
CA GLY A 406 6.72 -33.22 6.96
C GLY A 406 7.66 -32.71 5.88
N LEU A 407 7.18 -31.89 4.93
CA LEU A 407 8.07 -31.25 3.96
C LEU A 407 8.94 -30.19 4.65
N SER A 408 10.23 -30.16 4.32
CA SER A 408 11.11 -29.12 4.87
C SER A 408 10.67 -27.73 4.42
N LEU A 409 10.83 -26.74 5.31
CA LEU A 409 10.50 -25.33 5.02
C LEU A 409 11.25 -24.80 3.78
N LEU A 410 12.43 -25.36 3.48
CA LEU A 410 13.21 -25.03 2.28
C LEU A 410 12.47 -25.48 1.01
N ILE A 411 11.93 -26.70 1.00
CA ILE A 411 11.15 -27.24 -0.12
C ILE A 411 9.89 -26.40 -0.31
N ILE A 412 9.13 -26.15 0.77
CA ILE A 412 7.92 -25.32 0.73
C ILE A 412 8.25 -23.92 0.20
N GLY A 413 9.35 -23.32 0.68
CA GLY A 413 9.80 -22.02 0.20
C GLY A 413 10.12 -22.00 -1.29
N ARG A 414 10.76 -23.06 -1.82
CA ARG A 414 11.04 -23.20 -3.26
C ARG A 414 9.78 -23.40 -4.08
N LEU A 415 8.86 -24.27 -3.64
CA LEU A 415 7.56 -24.48 -4.31
C LEU A 415 6.79 -23.16 -4.45
N LEU A 416 6.73 -22.39 -3.37
CA LEU A 416 6.03 -21.12 -3.32
C LEU A 416 6.82 -19.95 -3.95
N GLY A 417 8.10 -20.12 -4.27
CA GLY A 417 8.96 -19.06 -4.79
C GLY A 417 9.22 -17.95 -3.74
N HIS A 418 9.53 -18.33 -2.50
CA HIS A 418 10.02 -17.41 -1.48
C HIS A 418 11.53 -17.21 -1.64
N THR A 419 11.98 -15.96 -1.72
CA THR A 419 13.42 -15.62 -1.76
C THR A 419 14.02 -15.44 -0.38
N GLN A 420 13.19 -15.25 0.64
CA GLN A 420 13.62 -15.08 2.03
C GLN A 420 13.09 -16.25 2.87
N ALA A 421 13.99 -16.95 3.55
CA ALA A 421 13.65 -18.06 4.44
C ALA A 421 12.65 -17.64 5.53
N ARG A 422 12.78 -16.41 6.06
CA ARG A 422 11.88 -15.84 7.07
C ARG A 422 10.40 -15.86 6.64
N THR A 423 10.10 -15.78 5.34
CA THR A 423 8.72 -15.84 4.85
C THR A 423 8.09 -17.22 5.05
N THR A 424 8.90 -18.28 5.02
CA THR A 424 8.44 -19.66 5.22
C THR A 424 8.51 -20.08 6.69
N GLN A 425 9.35 -19.43 7.49
CA GLN A 425 9.48 -19.70 8.94
C GLN A 425 8.15 -19.55 9.71
N ARG A 426 7.20 -18.76 9.21
CA ARG A 426 5.87 -18.65 9.81
C ARG A 426 5.11 -19.98 9.90
N TYR A 427 5.50 -20.99 9.13
CA TYR A 427 4.89 -22.34 9.15
C TYR A 427 5.66 -23.32 10.03
N SER A 428 6.73 -22.91 10.73
CA SER A 428 7.58 -23.82 11.50
C SER A 428 6.84 -24.52 12.63
N HIS A 429 5.90 -23.81 13.29
CA HIS A 429 5.10 -24.37 14.37
C HIS A 429 4.17 -25.52 13.93
N LEU A 430 3.90 -25.66 12.63
CA LEU A 430 3.09 -26.74 12.07
C LEU A 430 3.91 -28.01 11.79
N ALA A 431 5.24 -27.95 11.98
CA ALA A 431 6.15 -29.07 11.75
C ALA A 431 6.48 -29.85 13.04
N ASP A 432 5.88 -29.53 14.19
CA ASP A 432 6.22 -30.16 15.48
C ASP A 432 5.89 -31.65 15.52
N ASP A 433 4.75 -32.09 14.98
CA ASP A 433 4.39 -33.50 14.90
C ASP A 433 5.27 -34.26 13.89
N PRO A 434 5.51 -33.77 12.66
CA PRO A 434 6.50 -34.33 11.76
C PRO A 434 7.92 -34.44 12.35
N LEU A 435 8.33 -33.49 13.20
CA LEU A 435 9.63 -33.57 13.89
C LEU A 435 9.67 -34.72 14.90
N ARG A 436 8.59 -34.95 15.66
CA ARG A 436 8.47 -36.08 16.58
C ARG A 436 8.49 -37.41 15.85
N GLU A 437 7.75 -37.52 14.75
CA GLU A 437 7.74 -38.72 13.91
C GLU A 437 9.11 -39.00 13.27
N ALA A 438 9.80 -37.94 12.80
CA ALA A 438 11.13 -38.06 12.25
C ALA A 438 12.13 -38.56 13.32
N ALA A 439 12.08 -37.99 14.53
CA ALA A 439 12.91 -38.42 15.65
C ALA A 439 12.65 -39.89 16.01
N ALA A 440 11.38 -40.29 16.07
CA ALA A 440 11.01 -41.69 16.33
C ALA A 440 11.49 -42.64 15.25
N ARG A 441 11.38 -42.28 13.95
CA ARG A 441 11.90 -43.07 12.82
C ARG A 441 13.42 -43.22 12.89
N ILE A 442 14.13 -42.12 13.16
CA ILE A 442 15.60 -42.17 13.30
C ILE A 442 16.01 -43.06 14.47
N ALA A 443 15.39 -42.91 15.63
CA ALA A 443 15.66 -43.72 16.81
C ALA A 443 15.38 -45.19 16.54
N THR A 444 14.28 -45.53 15.89
CA THR A 444 13.92 -46.90 15.51
C THR A 444 14.95 -47.51 14.51
N GLN A 445 15.38 -46.73 13.54
CA GLN A 445 16.37 -47.16 12.56
C GLN A 445 17.73 -47.42 13.21
N ILE A 446 18.15 -46.54 14.14
CA ILE A 446 19.41 -46.73 14.91
C ILE A 446 19.28 -47.96 15.82
N ALA A 447 18.19 -48.14 16.53
CA ALA A 447 17.94 -49.29 17.38
C ALA A 447 17.85 -50.61 16.59
N GLY A 448 17.34 -50.56 15.37
CA GLY A 448 17.26 -51.68 14.43
C GLY A 448 18.60 -52.08 13.84
N ALA A 449 19.50 -51.11 13.61
CA ALA A 449 20.84 -51.38 13.05
C ALA A 449 21.71 -52.27 13.96
N GLY A 450 21.46 -52.25 15.28
CA GLY A 450 22.13 -53.15 16.25
C GLY A 450 21.60 -54.58 16.25
N LYS A 451 20.46 -54.86 15.55
CA LYS A 451 19.84 -56.21 15.52
C LYS A 451 20.01 -56.97 14.21
N SER A 452 20.60 -56.37 13.18
CA SER A 452 20.91 -57.09 11.93
C SER A 452 22.16 -57.93 12.16
N LYS A 453 21.98 -59.22 12.38
CA LYS A 453 23.09 -60.20 12.28
C LYS A 453 23.67 -60.08 10.86
N PRO A 454 25.00 -59.94 10.70
CA PRO A 454 25.58 -59.99 9.37
C PRO A 454 25.23 -61.35 8.76
N ASN A 455 24.64 -61.35 7.57
CA ASN A 455 24.50 -62.56 6.78
C ASN A 455 25.91 -63.03 6.37
N VAL A 456 26.49 -63.87 7.19
CA VAL A 456 27.79 -64.54 6.86
C VAL A 456 27.45 -65.60 5.81
N VAL A 457 27.62 -65.27 4.55
CA VAL A 457 27.63 -66.27 3.46
C VAL A 457 28.95 -67.04 3.61
N SER A 458 28.84 -68.26 4.10
CA SER A 458 29.98 -69.17 4.11
C SER A 458 30.36 -69.56 2.66
N LEU A 459 31.50 -69.11 2.21
CA LEU A 459 32.09 -69.58 0.97
C LEU A 459 32.52 -71.06 1.18
N SER A 460 31.72 -71.96 0.63
CA SER A 460 32.17 -73.40 0.53
C SER A 460 33.46 -73.46 -0.27
N LYS A 461 34.50 -74.01 0.35
CA LYS A 461 35.76 -74.43 -0.35
C LYS A 461 35.38 -75.35 -1.50
N ARG A 462 35.71 -74.97 -2.73
CA ARG A 462 35.79 -75.90 -3.84
C ARG A 462 36.90 -76.87 -3.48
N GLY A 463 36.51 -78.13 -3.28
CA GLY A 463 37.44 -79.25 -3.13
C GLY A 463 38.20 -79.48 -4.42
N ASP A 464 39.48 -79.63 -4.25
CA ASP A 464 40.37 -80.18 -5.25
C ASP A 464 39.84 -81.54 -5.71
N ALA A 465 39.72 -81.71 -6.98
CA ALA A 465 39.65 -83.06 -7.59
C ALA A 465 40.79 -83.16 -8.65
N ALA A 466 41.62 -84.11 -8.41
CA ALA A 466 42.76 -84.55 -9.21
C ALA A 466 42.37 -84.95 -10.64
#